data_6d799b7a1f5fb36e775626dbcd9cac0e
#
_entry.id   6d799b7a1f5fb36e775626dbcd9cac0e
#
_cell.length_a   1.000
_cell.length_b   1.000
_cell.length_c   1.000
_cell.angle_alpha   90.00
_cell.angle_beta   90.00
_cell.angle_gamma   90.00
#
_symmetry.space_group_name_H-M   'P 1'
#
loop_
_entity.id
_entity.type
_entity.pdbx_description
1 polymer ?
#
loop_
_entity_poly.entity_id
_entity_poly.type
_entity_poly.pdbx_seq_one_letter_code
_entity_poly.pdbx_strand_id
1 'polypeptide(L)'
;AKLLKQNEKKLKGQIKIVFQPHEEGLVGCKMMIEDGVLKYPRVDAAVGLHVMPATEDKTGTIRTIRKAMTTASTIFEINITGKSSHGSMPEKGIDALRVAVHIYQQLQEIIPKEISMSHDDVLTIGIMNAGKAHNIIPEKAYMKCSLRSYRPDDQEYIMVRVNELVQSIASMYHAQAGITILQQAPSVYNDPALLKSIMDVEKDVFGGYIKKLELPLTISEDFGHITANVPSLFVTLAAGCKQDGYIYGLHNKATIFDEGCLMYGLYFLYNAAMNWNVKY
;
A
#
# COMPACT_ATOMS: atom_id res chain seq x y z
N ALA A 1 8.85 14.27 -20.64
CA ALA A 1 8.19 15.41 -21.31
C ALA A 1 8.88 15.78 -22.63
N LYS A 2 10.18 16.19 -22.64
CA LYS A 2 10.88 16.71 -23.85
C LYS A 2 10.82 15.73 -25.02
N LEU A 3 11.18 14.46 -24.84
CA LEU A 3 11.16 13.44 -25.92
C LEU A 3 9.78 13.22 -26.48
N LEU A 4 8.75 13.15 -25.64
CA LEU A 4 7.34 13.01 -26.06
C LEU A 4 6.91 14.23 -26.88
N LYS A 5 7.27 15.45 -26.45
CA LYS A 5 6.95 16.68 -27.20
C LYS A 5 7.64 16.72 -28.56
N GLN A 6 8.90 16.30 -28.65
CA GLN A 6 9.63 16.20 -29.94
C GLN A 6 9.00 15.18 -30.90
N ASN A 7 8.36 14.15 -30.36
CA ASN A 7 7.72 13.09 -31.14
C ASN A 7 6.18 13.16 -31.10
N GLU A 8 5.59 14.28 -30.70
CA GLU A 8 4.15 14.47 -30.51
C GLU A 8 3.31 14.02 -31.72
N LYS A 9 3.79 14.29 -32.93
CA LYS A 9 3.10 13.90 -34.17
C LYS A 9 3.02 12.39 -34.40
N LYS A 10 3.81 11.59 -33.67
CA LYS A 10 3.80 10.12 -33.75
C LYS A 10 2.95 9.49 -32.67
N LEU A 11 2.46 10.27 -31.71
CA LEU A 11 1.59 9.76 -30.63
C LEU A 11 0.23 9.38 -31.22
N LYS A 12 -0.29 8.25 -30.77
CA LYS A 12 -1.63 7.74 -31.17
C LYS A 12 -2.75 8.18 -30.25
N GLY A 13 -2.45 8.98 -29.23
CA GLY A 13 -3.38 9.47 -28.24
C GLY A 13 -2.77 10.64 -27.45
N GLN A 14 -3.39 10.98 -26.34
CA GLN A 14 -2.91 12.02 -25.43
C GLN A 14 -2.10 11.38 -24.29
N ILE A 15 -0.99 12.01 -23.93
CA ILE A 15 -0.18 11.59 -22.79
C ILE A 15 -0.29 12.64 -21.69
N LYS A 16 -0.78 12.23 -20.54
CA LYS A 16 -0.79 13.02 -19.31
C LYS A 16 0.40 12.61 -18.45
N ILE A 17 1.29 13.55 -18.14
CA ILE A 17 2.39 13.33 -17.18
C ILE A 17 1.91 13.79 -15.83
N VAL A 18 1.96 12.89 -14.86
CA VAL A 18 1.50 13.11 -13.49
C VAL A 18 2.70 13.05 -12.55
N PHE A 19 2.85 14.07 -11.71
CA PHE A 19 3.81 14.09 -10.63
C PHE A 19 3.05 13.79 -9.33
N GLN A 20 3.26 12.62 -8.79
CA GLN A 20 2.58 12.11 -7.61
C GLN A 20 3.09 12.80 -6.35
N PRO A 21 2.24 13.53 -5.60
CA PRO A 21 2.61 14.14 -4.33
C PRO A 21 2.34 13.19 -3.18
N HIS A 22 3.00 13.41 -2.04
CA HIS A 22 2.66 12.85 -0.73
C HIS A 22 2.40 11.33 -0.71
N GLU A 23 3.25 10.58 -1.42
CA GLU A 23 3.15 9.11 -1.51
C GLU A 23 3.35 8.45 -0.14
N GLU A 24 4.32 8.93 0.66
CA GLU A 24 4.65 8.42 2.00
C GLU A 24 3.46 8.52 3.00
N GLY A 25 2.50 9.40 2.72
CA GLY A 25 1.25 9.52 3.46
C GLY A 25 0.14 8.60 2.96
N LEU A 26 0.34 7.90 1.84
CA LEU A 26 -0.63 7.04 1.15
C LEU A 26 -1.95 7.74 0.79
N VAL A 27 -1.89 9.05 0.49
CA VAL A 27 -3.09 9.87 0.21
C VAL A 27 -2.97 10.74 -1.04
N GLY A 28 -1.77 10.96 -1.58
CA GLY A 28 -1.55 11.89 -2.69
C GLY A 28 -2.28 11.51 -3.96
N CYS A 29 -2.23 10.25 -4.39
CA CYS A 29 -2.98 9.76 -5.54
C CYS A 29 -4.49 9.87 -5.32
N LYS A 30 -4.99 9.59 -4.11
CA LYS A 30 -6.40 9.75 -3.78
C LYS A 30 -6.86 11.19 -3.96
N MET A 31 -6.10 12.15 -3.44
CA MET A 31 -6.39 13.59 -3.58
C MET A 31 -6.39 14.00 -5.06
N MET A 32 -5.39 13.59 -5.85
CA MET A 32 -5.36 13.87 -7.29
C MET A 32 -6.57 13.29 -8.04
N ILE A 33 -7.05 12.10 -7.65
CA ILE A 33 -8.23 11.48 -8.26
C ILE A 33 -9.49 12.31 -7.92
N GLU A 34 -9.63 12.75 -6.68
CA GLU A 34 -10.70 13.65 -6.24
C GLU A 34 -10.67 14.97 -7.01
N ASP A 35 -9.49 15.53 -7.29
CA ASP A 35 -9.28 16.72 -8.13
C ASP A 35 -9.49 16.44 -9.64
N GLY A 36 -9.79 15.21 -10.04
CA GLY A 36 -10.15 14.86 -11.40
C GLY A 36 -8.98 14.50 -12.32
N VAL A 37 -7.82 14.10 -11.80
CA VAL A 37 -6.65 13.72 -12.62
C VAL A 37 -6.97 12.61 -13.62
N LEU A 38 -7.90 11.72 -13.32
CA LEU A 38 -8.32 10.64 -14.23
C LEU A 38 -9.45 11.05 -15.19
N LYS A 39 -10.07 12.22 -14.99
CA LYS A 39 -11.27 12.66 -15.74
C LYS A 39 -10.97 13.72 -16.82
N TYR A 40 -10.02 14.62 -16.56
CA TYR A 40 -9.79 15.79 -17.41
C TYR A 40 -8.32 15.92 -17.85
N PRO A 41 -7.95 15.43 -19.07
CA PRO A 41 -8.70 14.55 -19.95
C PRO A 41 -8.89 13.16 -19.33
N ARG A 42 -9.86 12.39 -19.81
CA ARG A 42 -10.07 11.01 -19.36
C ARG A 42 -8.80 10.18 -19.56
N VAL A 43 -8.46 9.39 -18.56
CA VAL A 43 -7.32 8.46 -18.60
C VAL A 43 -7.87 7.05 -18.87
N ASP A 44 -7.36 6.39 -19.90
CA ASP A 44 -7.74 5.03 -20.28
C ASP A 44 -6.79 3.97 -19.72
N ALA A 45 -5.55 4.35 -19.42
CA ALA A 45 -4.57 3.50 -18.74
C ALA A 45 -3.50 4.35 -18.06
N ALA A 46 -2.81 3.79 -17.07
CA ALA A 46 -1.71 4.44 -16.37
C ALA A 46 -0.47 3.55 -16.27
N VAL A 47 0.71 4.19 -16.27
CA VAL A 47 1.99 3.51 -16.06
C VAL A 47 2.76 4.26 -14.96
N GLY A 48 3.16 3.53 -13.91
CA GLY A 48 3.99 4.02 -12.81
C GLY A 48 5.33 3.29 -12.74
N LEU A 49 6.34 3.98 -12.19
CA LEU A 49 7.68 3.43 -12.02
C LEU A 49 8.25 3.90 -10.68
N HIS A 50 8.80 2.97 -9.89
CA HIS A 50 9.50 3.27 -8.65
C HIS A 50 10.96 2.80 -8.73
N VAL A 51 11.89 3.63 -8.30
CA VAL A 51 13.31 3.27 -8.22
C VAL A 51 13.60 2.47 -6.95
N MET A 52 14.40 1.41 -7.07
CA MET A 52 14.75 0.53 -5.97
C MET A 52 16.28 0.44 -5.83
N PRO A 53 16.89 1.07 -4.81
CA PRO A 53 18.31 0.89 -4.51
C PRO A 53 18.56 -0.45 -3.80
N ALA A 54 19.81 -0.82 -3.65
CA ALA A 54 20.25 -2.00 -2.91
C ALA A 54 19.60 -3.31 -3.36
N THR A 55 19.42 -3.47 -4.67
CA THR A 55 18.86 -4.70 -5.26
C THR A 55 19.96 -5.74 -5.51
N GLU A 56 19.55 -6.99 -5.82
CA GLU A 56 20.48 -8.01 -6.33
C GLU A 56 20.66 -7.92 -7.86
N ASP A 57 19.91 -7.03 -8.49
CA ASP A 57 19.96 -6.83 -9.94
C ASP A 57 20.90 -5.71 -10.34
N LYS A 58 21.42 -5.82 -11.56
CA LYS A 58 22.15 -4.74 -12.21
C LYS A 58 21.27 -3.51 -12.37
N THR A 59 21.85 -2.33 -12.22
CA THR A 59 21.20 -1.04 -12.51
C THR A 59 20.53 -1.07 -13.86
N GLY A 60 19.30 -0.56 -13.92
CA GLY A 60 18.47 -0.56 -15.12
C GLY A 60 17.54 -1.78 -15.26
N THR A 61 17.67 -2.80 -14.40
CA THR A 61 16.75 -3.93 -14.41
C THR A 61 15.35 -3.50 -14.00
N ILE A 62 14.37 -3.82 -14.84
CA ILE A 62 12.95 -3.56 -14.61
C ILE A 62 12.29 -4.83 -14.08
N ARG A 63 11.61 -4.73 -12.94
CA ARG A 63 10.88 -5.84 -12.36
C ARG A 63 9.38 -5.54 -12.30
N THR A 64 8.59 -6.55 -12.58
CA THR A 64 7.13 -6.48 -12.49
C THR A 64 6.52 -7.86 -12.22
N ILE A 65 5.24 -7.89 -11.88
CA ILE A 65 4.46 -9.11 -11.68
C ILE A 65 3.03 -8.87 -12.15
N ARG A 66 2.34 -9.90 -12.57
CA ARG A 66 0.90 -9.84 -12.90
C ARG A 66 0.07 -9.77 -11.62
N LYS A 67 -1.05 -9.04 -11.66
CA LYS A 67 -1.96 -8.84 -10.53
C LYS A 67 -1.30 -8.00 -9.43
N ALA A 68 -1.47 -8.39 -8.17
CA ALA A 68 -0.94 -7.62 -7.04
C ALA A 68 0.59 -7.45 -7.14
N MET A 69 1.05 -6.21 -7.13
CA MET A 69 2.47 -5.81 -7.15
C MET A 69 2.96 -5.44 -5.75
N THR A 70 2.09 -4.81 -4.95
CA THR A 70 2.38 -4.38 -3.57
C THR A 70 1.25 -4.82 -2.64
N THR A 71 1.41 -4.69 -1.33
CA THR A 71 0.29 -4.87 -0.39
C THR A 71 -0.63 -3.66 -0.40
N ALA A 72 -1.92 -3.91 -0.21
CA ALA A 72 -2.82 -2.91 0.38
C ALA A 72 -2.38 -2.63 1.82
N SER A 73 -2.65 -1.43 2.31
CA SER A 73 -2.34 -1.01 3.67
C SER A 73 -3.53 -0.31 4.30
N THR A 74 -3.85 -0.66 5.54
CA THR A 74 -4.77 0.12 6.39
C THR A 74 -4.12 0.32 7.74
N ILE A 75 -3.88 1.59 8.12
CA ILE A 75 -3.44 1.98 9.45
C ILE A 75 -4.64 2.58 10.18
N PHE A 76 -4.98 2.03 11.32
CA PHE A 76 -6.16 2.47 12.07
C PHE A 76 -5.93 2.46 13.58
N GLU A 77 -6.77 3.21 14.28
CA GLU A 77 -6.78 3.30 15.73
C GLU A 77 -8.08 2.77 16.28
N ILE A 78 -8.02 2.13 17.44
CA ILE A 78 -9.17 1.73 18.25
C ILE A 78 -9.10 2.50 19.55
N ASN A 79 -10.10 3.33 19.81
CA ASN A 79 -10.24 4.10 21.04
C ASN A 79 -11.38 3.50 21.86
N ILE A 80 -11.10 3.13 23.11
CA ILE A 80 -12.03 2.49 24.03
C ILE A 80 -12.28 3.43 25.20
N THR A 81 -13.56 3.63 25.52
CA THR A 81 -14.00 4.45 26.65
C THR A 81 -14.87 3.61 27.59
N GLY A 82 -14.41 3.45 28.80
CA GLY A 82 -15.10 2.86 29.92
C GLY A 82 -15.48 3.90 30.98
N LYS A 83 -15.31 3.53 32.25
CA LYS A 83 -15.59 4.40 33.41
C LYS A 83 -14.57 4.14 34.51
N SER A 84 -13.91 5.20 34.98
CA SER A 84 -12.94 5.10 36.08
C SER A 84 -13.61 4.78 37.42
N SER A 85 -12.90 4.02 38.26
CA SER A 85 -13.23 3.79 39.64
C SER A 85 -12.00 3.48 40.49
N HIS A 86 -12.15 3.46 41.81
CA HIS A 86 -11.08 3.00 42.68
C HIS A 86 -10.82 1.51 42.49
N GLY A 87 -9.56 1.09 42.46
CA GLY A 87 -9.18 -0.31 42.19
C GLY A 87 -9.76 -1.34 43.14
N SER A 88 -10.15 -0.94 44.37
CA SER A 88 -10.84 -1.79 45.32
C SER A 88 -12.39 -1.83 45.14
N MET A 89 -12.91 -1.04 44.20
CA MET A 89 -14.35 -0.95 43.88
C MET A 89 -14.55 -1.09 42.36
N PRO A 90 -14.10 -2.20 41.75
CA PRO A 90 -14.17 -2.39 40.31
C PRO A 90 -15.60 -2.44 39.76
N GLU A 91 -16.57 -2.85 40.60
CA GLU A 91 -17.99 -2.90 40.23
C GLU A 91 -18.63 -1.53 39.97
N LYS A 92 -17.95 -0.43 40.35
CA LYS A 92 -18.41 0.94 40.09
C LYS A 92 -17.84 1.52 38.80
N GLY A 93 -16.87 0.81 38.16
CA GLY A 93 -16.20 1.17 36.96
C GLY A 93 -16.57 0.33 35.74
N ILE A 94 -16.03 0.69 34.60
CA ILE A 94 -15.99 -0.10 33.37
C ILE A 94 -14.52 -0.07 32.90
N ASP A 95 -13.88 -1.22 33.03
CA ASP A 95 -12.42 -1.34 32.81
C ASP A 95 -12.05 -1.34 31.32
N ALA A 96 -11.60 -0.20 30.79
CA ALA A 96 -11.18 -0.07 29.41
C ALA A 96 -9.95 -0.93 29.07
N LEU A 97 -9.05 -1.19 30.02
CA LEU A 97 -7.90 -2.09 29.83
C LEU A 97 -8.36 -3.53 29.60
N ARG A 98 -9.30 -4.01 30.41
CA ARG A 98 -9.90 -5.34 30.25
C ARG A 98 -10.52 -5.49 28.86
N VAL A 99 -11.31 -4.50 28.43
CA VAL A 99 -11.93 -4.49 27.09
C VAL A 99 -10.87 -4.54 25.99
N ALA A 100 -9.82 -3.74 26.10
CA ALA A 100 -8.72 -3.72 25.14
C ALA A 100 -8.01 -5.08 25.03
N VAL A 101 -7.77 -5.77 26.13
CA VAL A 101 -7.17 -7.11 26.14
C VAL A 101 -8.05 -8.13 25.40
N HIS A 102 -9.36 -8.11 25.62
CA HIS A 102 -10.28 -9.00 24.91
C HIS A 102 -10.37 -8.67 23.41
N ILE A 103 -10.39 -7.39 23.05
CA ILE A 103 -10.33 -6.98 21.63
C ILE A 103 -9.04 -7.49 21.02
N TYR A 104 -7.88 -7.24 21.64
CA TYR A 104 -6.57 -7.71 21.16
C TYR A 104 -6.60 -9.22 20.87
N GLN A 105 -7.05 -10.04 21.83
CA GLN A 105 -7.09 -11.49 21.67
C GLN A 105 -7.96 -11.92 20.49
N GLN A 106 -9.15 -11.35 20.34
CA GLN A 106 -10.06 -11.72 19.25
C GLN A 106 -9.57 -11.25 17.88
N LEU A 107 -8.94 -10.10 17.80
CA LEU A 107 -8.37 -9.63 16.54
C LEU A 107 -7.24 -10.55 16.03
N GLN A 108 -6.49 -11.21 16.92
CA GLN A 108 -5.46 -12.19 16.53
C GLN A 108 -6.04 -13.47 15.94
N GLU A 109 -7.33 -13.76 16.13
CA GLU A 109 -7.99 -14.97 15.62
C GLU A 109 -8.52 -14.78 14.18
N ILE A 110 -8.71 -13.55 13.69
CA ILE A 110 -9.33 -13.30 12.38
C ILE A 110 -8.51 -14.00 11.27
N ILE A 111 -7.24 -13.68 11.14
CA ILE A 111 -6.41 -14.21 10.03
C ILE A 111 -6.28 -15.73 10.12
N PRO A 112 -5.86 -16.35 11.23
CA PRO A 112 -5.63 -17.79 11.27
C PRO A 112 -6.91 -18.64 11.24
N LYS A 113 -8.09 -18.05 11.48
CA LYS A 113 -9.36 -18.79 11.58
C LYS A 113 -10.37 -18.44 10.49
N GLU A 114 -10.31 -17.25 9.93
CA GLU A 114 -11.33 -16.76 9.01
C GLU A 114 -10.79 -16.48 7.60
N ILE A 115 -9.46 -16.35 7.44
CA ILE A 115 -8.81 -16.13 6.12
C ILE A 115 -8.17 -17.45 5.64
N SER A 116 -8.20 -17.67 4.34
CA SER A 116 -7.56 -18.84 3.74
C SER A 116 -6.05 -18.82 4.01
N MET A 117 -5.50 -19.96 4.45
CA MET A 117 -4.06 -20.12 4.67
C MET A 117 -3.20 -19.96 3.40
N SER A 118 -3.81 -19.86 2.23
CA SER A 118 -3.14 -19.54 0.96
C SER A 118 -3.03 -18.04 0.69
N HIS A 119 -3.53 -17.18 1.60
CA HIS A 119 -3.47 -15.73 1.51
C HIS A 119 -2.42 -15.19 2.50
N ASP A 120 -1.69 -14.19 2.06
CA ASP A 120 -0.58 -13.58 2.82
C ASP A 120 -1.05 -12.26 3.46
N ASP A 121 -1.95 -12.38 4.46
CA ASP A 121 -2.48 -11.23 5.19
C ASP A 121 -1.81 -11.08 6.56
N VAL A 122 -1.63 -9.85 7.00
CA VAL A 122 -1.01 -9.56 8.31
C VAL A 122 -1.79 -8.46 9.02
N LEU A 123 -2.28 -8.76 10.22
CA LEU A 123 -2.87 -7.78 11.14
C LEU A 123 -1.98 -7.65 12.37
N THR A 124 -1.41 -6.47 12.57
CA THR A 124 -0.53 -6.16 13.69
C THR A 124 -1.14 -5.10 14.57
N ILE A 125 -1.16 -5.33 15.88
CA ILE A 125 -1.43 -4.31 16.89
C ILE A 125 -0.09 -3.89 17.47
N GLY A 126 0.48 -2.80 16.94
CA GLY A 126 1.83 -2.33 17.31
C GLY A 126 1.87 -1.49 18.57
N ILE A 127 0.74 -0.88 18.95
CA ILE A 127 0.64 -0.06 20.16
C ILE A 127 -0.63 -0.45 20.92
N MET A 128 -0.51 -0.61 22.22
CA MET A 128 -1.62 -0.76 23.14
C MET A 128 -1.30 -0.04 24.45
N ASN A 129 -2.12 0.95 24.82
CA ASN A 129 -1.91 1.76 26.00
C ASN A 129 -3.21 1.88 26.82
N ALA A 130 -3.10 1.75 28.15
CA ALA A 130 -4.21 1.96 29.09
C ALA A 130 -3.69 2.25 30.49
N GLY A 131 -4.48 2.99 31.28
CA GLY A 131 -4.22 3.25 32.69
C GLY A 131 -3.14 4.30 32.96
N LYS A 132 -3.15 4.82 34.18
CA LYS A 132 -2.18 5.81 34.66
C LYS A 132 -1.65 5.49 36.06
N ALA A 133 -2.39 4.69 36.86
CA ALA A 133 -2.01 4.33 38.22
C ALA A 133 -2.51 2.91 38.57
N HIS A 134 -1.76 2.21 39.40
CA HIS A 134 -2.00 0.80 39.76
C HIS A 134 -3.30 0.57 40.58
N ASN A 135 -3.83 1.60 41.18
CA ASN A 135 -5.00 1.54 42.07
C ASN A 135 -6.24 2.22 41.48
N ILE A 136 -6.29 2.45 40.16
CA ILE A 136 -7.40 3.09 39.46
C ILE A 136 -7.82 2.17 38.29
N ILE A 137 -9.10 1.87 38.18
CA ILE A 137 -9.66 1.22 36.99
C ILE A 137 -9.59 2.20 35.82
N PRO A 138 -8.93 1.82 34.69
CA PRO A 138 -8.75 2.71 33.56
C PRO A 138 -10.06 3.05 32.85
N GLU A 139 -10.28 4.36 32.62
CA GLU A 139 -11.43 4.82 31.83
C GLU A 139 -11.15 4.73 30.32
N LYS A 140 -9.89 4.83 29.91
CA LYS A 140 -9.52 4.86 28.48
C LYS A 140 -8.46 3.84 28.17
N ALA A 141 -8.59 3.22 26.98
CA ALA A 141 -7.56 2.44 26.34
C ALA A 141 -7.48 2.82 24.85
N TYR A 142 -6.31 2.62 24.28
CA TYR A 142 -5.97 2.99 22.91
C TYR A 142 -5.13 1.89 22.28
N MET A 143 -5.43 1.55 21.02
CA MET A 143 -4.61 0.67 20.20
C MET A 143 -4.34 1.31 18.86
N LYS A 144 -3.15 1.05 18.27
CA LYS A 144 -2.83 1.40 16.90
C LYS A 144 -2.42 0.16 16.13
N CYS A 145 -3.08 -0.04 14.99
CA CYS A 145 -3.08 -1.27 14.24
C CYS A 145 -2.65 -1.02 12.79
N SER A 146 -2.06 -2.03 12.18
CA SER A 146 -1.70 -2.06 10.77
C SER A 146 -2.19 -3.36 10.14
N LEU A 147 -3.00 -3.24 9.09
CA LEU A 147 -3.42 -4.34 8.24
C LEU A 147 -2.67 -4.26 6.91
N ARG A 148 -2.12 -5.40 6.46
CA ARG A 148 -1.53 -5.60 5.14
C ARG A 148 -2.22 -6.76 4.44
N SER A 149 -2.59 -6.57 3.18
CA SER A 149 -3.23 -7.60 2.36
C SER A 149 -2.84 -7.44 0.89
N TYR A 150 -2.72 -8.54 0.16
CA TYR A 150 -2.56 -8.49 -1.30
C TYR A 150 -3.89 -8.50 -2.04
N ARG A 151 -4.98 -8.82 -1.35
CA ARG A 151 -6.31 -9.01 -1.93
C ARG A 151 -7.28 -7.97 -1.40
N PRO A 152 -7.92 -7.18 -2.27
CA PRO A 152 -8.90 -6.19 -1.84
C PRO A 152 -10.05 -6.79 -1.02
N ASP A 153 -10.54 -7.97 -1.44
CA ASP A 153 -11.65 -8.66 -0.76
C ASP A 153 -11.29 -9.04 0.68
N ASP A 154 -10.05 -9.51 0.90
CA ASP A 154 -9.57 -9.86 2.25
C ASP A 154 -9.40 -8.60 3.12
N GLN A 155 -8.85 -7.53 2.54
CA GLN A 155 -8.73 -6.24 3.25
C GLN A 155 -10.10 -5.74 3.73
N GLU A 156 -11.10 -5.76 2.85
CA GLU A 156 -12.46 -5.35 3.18
C GLU A 156 -13.07 -6.25 4.25
N TYR A 157 -13.01 -7.57 4.05
CA TYR A 157 -13.52 -8.55 4.99
C TYR A 157 -12.91 -8.37 6.38
N ILE A 158 -11.57 -8.32 6.47
CA ILE A 158 -10.89 -8.18 7.76
C ILE A 158 -11.31 -6.88 8.46
N MET A 159 -11.43 -5.76 7.75
CA MET A 159 -11.86 -4.49 8.36
C MET A 159 -13.30 -4.53 8.85
N VAL A 160 -14.20 -5.20 8.14
CA VAL A 160 -15.58 -5.44 8.61
C VAL A 160 -15.55 -6.27 9.90
N ARG A 161 -14.79 -7.39 9.91
CA ARG A 161 -14.67 -8.25 11.09
C ARG A 161 -14.05 -7.54 12.30
N VAL A 162 -13.02 -6.74 12.07
CA VAL A 162 -12.42 -5.87 13.10
C VAL A 162 -13.51 -5.00 13.75
N ASN A 163 -14.33 -4.33 12.93
CA ASN A 163 -15.38 -3.46 13.47
C ASN A 163 -16.43 -4.25 14.26
N GLU A 164 -16.90 -5.38 13.73
CA GLU A 164 -17.89 -6.24 14.41
C GLU A 164 -17.39 -6.73 15.78
N LEU A 165 -16.15 -7.21 15.84
CA LEU A 165 -15.54 -7.69 17.10
C LEU A 165 -15.35 -6.56 18.11
N VAL A 166 -14.84 -5.40 17.65
CA VAL A 166 -14.64 -4.23 18.52
C VAL A 166 -15.95 -3.77 19.13
N GLN A 167 -17.02 -3.65 18.33
CA GLN A 167 -18.33 -3.21 18.82
C GLN A 167 -18.97 -4.25 19.74
N SER A 168 -18.91 -5.53 19.39
CA SER A 168 -19.51 -6.61 20.18
C SER A 168 -18.84 -6.75 21.54
N ILE A 169 -17.50 -6.71 21.58
CA ILE A 169 -16.75 -6.83 22.83
C ILE A 169 -16.97 -5.59 23.70
N ALA A 170 -16.92 -4.39 23.13
CA ALA A 170 -17.20 -3.18 23.90
C ALA A 170 -18.59 -3.22 24.53
N SER A 171 -19.61 -3.61 23.77
CA SER A 171 -20.99 -3.77 24.25
C SER A 171 -21.11 -4.82 25.36
N MET A 172 -20.43 -5.97 25.22
CA MET A 172 -20.43 -7.04 26.23
C MET A 172 -19.96 -6.57 27.61
N TYR A 173 -19.06 -5.58 27.65
CA TYR A 173 -18.52 -4.99 28.87
C TYR A 173 -19.10 -3.61 29.19
N HIS A 174 -20.18 -3.19 28.53
CA HIS A 174 -20.83 -1.88 28.73
C HIS A 174 -19.89 -0.68 28.44
N ALA A 175 -18.82 -0.90 27.67
CA ALA A 175 -17.91 0.14 27.20
C ALA A 175 -18.36 0.70 25.84
N GLN A 176 -17.72 1.79 25.43
CA GLN A 176 -17.82 2.32 24.06
C GLN A 176 -16.49 2.13 23.36
N ALA A 177 -16.51 1.81 22.08
CA ALA A 177 -15.31 1.76 21.27
C ALA A 177 -15.56 2.39 19.89
N GLY A 178 -14.53 3.03 19.34
CA GLY A 178 -14.55 3.62 18.00
C GLY A 178 -13.28 3.28 17.23
N ILE A 179 -13.43 3.10 15.92
CA ILE A 179 -12.31 2.89 14.98
C ILE A 179 -12.14 4.14 14.14
N THR A 180 -10.90 4.59 14.01
CA THR A 180 -10.51 5.69 13.12
C THR A 180 -9.46 5.19 12.15
N ILE A 181 -9.77 5.23 10.85
CA ILE A 181 -8.78 4.94 9.78
C ILE A 181 -7.89 6.17 9.63
N LEU A 182 -6.58 5.99 9.80
CA LEU A 182 -5.59 7.05 9.65
C LEU A 182 -5.04 7.13 8.24
N GLN A 183 -4.72 5.97 7.66
CA GLN A 183 -4.19 5.84 6.31
C GLN A 183 -4.75 4.57 5.66
N GLN A 184 -5.04 4.66 4.38
CA GLN A 184 -5.47 3.50 3.61
C GLN A 184 -5.07 3.66 2.14
N ALA A 185 -4.44 2.61 1.59
CA ALA A 185 -4.17 2.49 0.17
C ALA A 185 -4.50 1.08 -0.31
N PRO A 186 -5.12 0.93 -1.48
CA PRO A 186 -5.28 -0.37 -2.12
C PRO A 186 -3.94 -0.96 -2.54
N SER A 187 -3.89 -2.26 -2.79
CA SER A 187 -2.76 -2.91 -3.47
C SER A 187 -2.57 -2.28 -4.87
N VAL A 188 -1.33 -2.03 -5.25
CA VAL A 188 -1.02 -1.74 -6.65
C VAL A 188 -1.27 -2.99 -7.48
N TYR A 189 -2.18 -2.90 -8.45
CA TYR A 189 -2.60 -4.02 -9.27
C TYR A 189 -2.21 -3.82 -10.73
N ASN A 190 -1.37 -4.69 -11.24
CA ASN A 190 -0.96 -4.69 -12.64
C ASN A 190 -2.00 -5.41 -13.50
N ASP A 191 -2.65 -4.66 -14.39
CA ASP A 191 -3.58 -5.23 -15.36
C ASP A 191 -2.85 -6.23 -16.27
N PRO A 192 -3.32 -7.49 -16.37
CA PRO A 192 -2.60 -8.52 -17.11
C PRO A 192 -2.51 -8.27 -18.62
N ALA A 193 -3.51 -7.58 -19.20
CA ALA A 193 -3.54 -7.30 -20.63
C ALA A 193 -2.62 -6.12 -20.97
N LEU A 194 -2.67 -5.05 -20.16
CA LEU A 194 -1.78 -3.91 -20.29
C LEU A 194 -0.32 -4.31 -20.08
N LEU A 195 -0.05 -5.09 -19.03
CA LEU A 195 1.29 -5.62 -18.77
C LEU A 195 1.82 -6.40 -19.96
N LYS A 196 1.02 -7.31 -20.53
CA LYS A 196 1.42 -8.09 -21.71
C LYS A 196 1.75 -7.18 -22.89
N SER A 197 0.87 -6.23 -23.19
CA SER A 197 1.01 -5.30 -24.31
C SER A 197 2.30 -4.47 -24.22
N ILE A 198 2.62 -3.92 -23.04
CA ILE A 198 3.81 -3.12 -22.84
C ILE A 198 5.07 -4.00 -22.84
N MET A 199 5.05 -5.12 -22.10
CA MET A 199 6.23 -5.99 -21.98
C MET A 199 6.61 -6.69 -23.27
N ASP A 200 5.67 -6.99 -24.17
CA ASP A 200 5.99 -7.56 -25.48
C ASP A 200 6.84 -6.59 -26.32
N VAL A 201 6.63 -5.27 -26.21
CA VAL A 201 7.46 -4.25 -26.86
C VAL A 201 8.79 -4.04 -26.13
N GLU A 202 8.74 -3.97 -24.80
CA GLU A 202 9.93 -3.66 -24.00
C GLU A 202 10.97 -4.77 -24.00
N LYS A 203 10.57 -6.03 -24.19
CA LYS A 203 11.50 -7.17 -24.31
C LYS A 203 12.48 -7.01 -25.48
N ASP A 204 12.04 -6.42 -26.58
CA ASP A 204 12.88 -6.18 -27.75
C ASP A 204 13.92 -5.09 -27.49
N VAL A 205 13.61 -4.14 -26.59
CA VAL A 205 14.47 -3.00 -26.27
C VAL A 205 15.41 -3.31 -25.09
N PHE A 206 14.88 -3.91 -24.04
CA PHE A 206 15.61 -4.11 -22.77
C PHE A 206 16.21 -5.52 -22.62
N GLY A 207 15.78 -6.50 -23.44
CA GLY A 207 16.32 -7.85 -23.40
C GLY A 207 16.33 -8.46 -21.99
N GLY A 208 17.51 -8.86 -21.51
CA GLY A 208 17.70 -9.48 -20.19
C GLY A 208 17.48 -8.56 -18.98
N TYR A 209 17.20 -7.27 -19.20
CA TYR A 209 16.90 -6.31 -18.12
C TYR A 209 15.45 -6.35 -17.64
N ILE A 210 14.57 -7.11 -18.29
CA ILE A 210 13.20 -7.31 -17.79
C ILE A 210 13.13 -8.62 -17.02
N LYS A 211 12.73 -8.53 -15.75
CA LYS A 211 12.58 -9.68 -14.86
C LYS A 211 11.18 -9.73 -14.25
N LYS A 212 10.66 -10.93 -14.09
CA LYS A 212 9.44 -11.15 -13.33
C LYS A 212 9.79 -11.30 -11.85
N LEU A 213 9.04 -10.66 -10.97
CA LEU A 213 9.08 -10.95 -9.54
C LEU A 213 8.44 -12.32 -9.30
N GLU A 214 9.01 -13.09 -8.38
CA GLU A 214 8.45 -14.37 -7.94
C GLU A 214 7.27 -14.14 -6.99
N LEU A 215 7.40 -13.16 -6.11
CA LEU A 215 6.39 -12.75 -5.14
C LEU A 215 6.13 -11.25 -5.22
N PRO A 216 4.93 -10.79 -4.87
CA PRO A 216 4.64 -9.37 -4.72
C PRO A 216 5.54 -8.72 -3.66
N LEU A 217 5.71 -7.41 -3.76
CA LEU A 217 6.44 -6.62 -2.77
C LEU A 217 5.61 -6.43 -1.50
N THR A 218 6.25 -6.49 -0.34
CA THR A 218 5.59 -6.27 0.96
C THR A 218 5.41 -4.80 1.34
N ILE A 219 5.85 -3.88 0.46
CA ILE A 219 5.65 -2.44 0.61
C ILE A 219 4.23 -2.03 0.22
N SER A 220 3.83 -0.82 0.56
CA SER A 220 2.61 -0.17 0.06
C SER A 220 2.98 1.03 -0.77
N GLU A 221 2.08 1.41 -1.69
CA GLU A 221 2.27 2.48 -2.65
C GLU A 221 0.89 3.07 -2.97
N ASP A 222 0.73 4.38 -2.91
CA ASP A 222 -0.58 5.01 -3.09
C ASP A 222 -1.02 5.07 -4.57
N PHE A 223 -0.13 4.75 -5.52
CA PHE A 223 -0.50 4.45 -6.92
C PHE A 223 -1.58 3.37 -7.02
N GLY A 224 -1.74 2.56 -5.97
CA GLY A 224 -2.85 1.63 -5.81
C GLY A 224 -4.23 2.28 -6.02
N HIS A 225 -4.41 3.53 -5.62
CA HIS A 225 -5.63 4.28 -5.89
C HIS A 225 -5.87 4.49 -7.38
N ILE A 226 -4.83 4.73 -8.18
CA ILE A 226 -4.94 4.84 -9.64
C ILE A 226 -5.28 3.47 -10.24
N THR A 227 -4.59 2.41 -9.82
CA THR A 227 -4.82 1.05 -10.36
C THR A 227 -6.20 0.50 -10.03
N ALA A 228 -6.83 0.96 -8.97
CA ALA A 228 -8.22 0.63 -8.62
C ALA A 228 -9.25 1.29 -9.54
N ASN A 229 -8.87 2.32 -10.33
CA ASN A 229 -9.77 3.10 -11.16
C ASN A 229 -9.58 2.90 -12.66
N VAL A 230 -8.34 2.61 -13.11
CA VAL A 230 -8.02 2.43 -14.53
C VAL A 230 -7.02 1.28 -14.71
N PRO A 231 -7.05 0.55 -15.83
CA PRO A 231 -6.02 -0.44 -16.15
C PRO A 231 -4.63 0.17 -16.02
N SER A 232 -3.77 -0.45 -15.21
CA SER A 232 -2.48 0.15 -14.88
C SER A 232 -1.35 -0.86 -14.91
N LEU A 233 -0.15 -0.36 -15.14
CA LEU A 233 1.11 -1.07 -14.99
C LEU A 233 2.04 -0.31 -14.04
N PHE A 234 2.52 -0.99 -13.03
CA PHE A 234 3.56 -0.50 -12.14
C PHE A 234 4.78 -1.39 -12.22
N VAL A 235 5.95 -0.77 -12.30
CA VAL A 235 7.23 -1.49 -12.36
C VAL A 235 8.19 -0.92 -11.34
N THR A 236 9.15 -1.73 -10.90
CA THR A 236 10.32 -1.23 -10.18
C THR A 236 11.54 -1.23 -11.08
N LEU A 237 12.39 -0.25 -10.87
CA LEU A 237 13.64 -0.05 -11.60
C LEU A 237 14.82 -0.15 -10.63
N ALA A 238 15.73 -1.09 -10.87
CA ALA A 238 16.93 -1.23 -10.08
C ALA A 238 17.83 0.02 -10.27
N ALA A 239 18.13 0.68 -9.17
CA ALA A 239 18.92 1.91 -9.10
C ALA A 239 20.15 1.74 -8.18
N GLY A 240 20.86 0.65 -8.37
CA GLY A 240 22.06 0.27 -7.64
C GLY A 240 22.02 -1.18 -7.17
N CYS A 241 23.09 -1.93 -7.49
CA CYS A 241 23.26 -3.32 -7.08
C CYS A 241 24.09 -3.39 -5.79
N LYS A 242 23.73 -4.28 -4.88
CA LYS A 242 24.48 -4.51 -3.63
C LYS A 242 25.92 -4.90 -3.90
N GLN A 243 26.16 -5.68 -4.95
CA GLN A 243 27.51 -6.10 -5.34
C GLN A 243 28.40 -4.93 -5.76
N ASP A 244 27.79 -3.84 -6.26
CA ASP A 244 28.48 -2.61 -6.69
C ASP A 244 28.58 -1.57 -5.56
N GLY A 245 28.24 -1.94 -4.32
CA GLY A 245 28.36 -1.08 -3.14
C GLY A 245 27.11 -0.30 -2.75
N TYR A 246 25.99 -0.47 -3.46
CA TYR A 246 24.70 0.14 -3.10
C TYR A 246 23.98 -0.72 -2.07
N ILE A 247 24.40 -0.64 -0.81
CA ILE A 247 23.97 -1.57 0.25
C ILE A 247 22.78 -1.08 1.10
N TYR A 248 22.44 0.20 1.01
CA TYR A 248 21.37 0.81 1.80
C TYR A 248 20.08 0.90 1.01
N GLY A 249 19.00 0.31 1.54
CA GLY A 249 17.65 0.37 0.97
C GLY A 249 16.97 1.73 1.20
N LEU A 250 15.71 1.85 0.75
CA LEU A 250 14.87 3.03 0.98
C LEU A 250 14.75 3.36 2.47
N HIS A 251 14.45 4.63 2.79
CA HIS A 251 14.28 5.17 4.15
C HIS A 251 15.53 5.10 5.04
N ASN A 252 16.72 4.90 4.46
CA ASN A 252 17.98 4.97 5.19
C ASN A 252 18.71 6.28 4.83
N LYS A 253 19.26 6.98 5.83
CA LYS A 253 19.99 8.24 5.63
C LYS A 253 21.23 8.12 4.73
N ALA A 254 21.76 6.92 4.56
CA ALA A 254 22.93 6.62 3.73
C ALA A 254 22.53 6.05 2.35
N THR A 255 21.25 6.05 2.01
CA THR A 255 20.78 5.58 0.70
C THR A 255 21.36 6.46 -0.41
N ILE A 256 21.94 5.81 -1.40
CA ILE A 256 22.39 6.41 -2.67
C ILE A 256 21.81 5.61 -3.82
N PHE A 257 21.66 6.28 -4.95
CA PHE A 257 21.13 5.68 -6.17
C PHE A 257 22.18 5.73 -7.28
N ASP A 258 22.24 4.69 -8.09
CA ASP A 258 22.98 4.74 -9.34
C ASP A 258 22.17 5.53 -10.39
N GLU A 259 22.62 6.74 -10.69
CA GLU A 259 21.95 7.63 -11.66
C GLU A 259 21.90 7.06 -13.09
N GLY A 260 22.73 6.04 -13.40
CA GLY A 260 22.64 5.30 -14.65
C GLY A 260 21.25 4.69 -14.89
N CYS A 261 20.49 4.42 -13.84
CA CYS A 261 19.11 3.93 -13.95
C CYS A 261 18.16 4.91 -14.64
N LEU A 262 18.42 6.23 -14.58
CA LEU A 262 17.54 7.28 -15.13
C LEU A 262 17.27 7.10 -16.62
N MET A 263 18.30 6.68 -17.38
CA MET A 263 18.14 6.44 -18.82
C MET A 263 17.22 5.25 -19.11
N TYR A 264 17.33 4.18 -18.33
CA TYR A 264 16.44 3.02 -18.46
C TYR A 264 14.99 3.36 -18.13
N GLY A 265 14.76 4.08 -17.01
CA GLY A 265 13.42 4.55 -16.66
C GLY A 265 12.81 5.49 -17.69
N LEU A 266 13.62 6.42 -18.22
CA LEU A 266 13.22 7.34 -19.29
C LEU A 266 12.78 6.57 -20.55
N TYR A 267 13.60 5.64 -21.02
CA TYR A 267 13.28 4.84 -22.21
C TYR A 267 12.06 3.95 -21.99
N PHE A 268 11.94 3.30 -20.85
CA PHE A 268 10.79 2.48 -20.53
C PHE A 268 9.48 3.29 -20.60
N LEU A 269 9.39 4.41 -19.88
CA LEU A 269 8.20 5.26 -19.88
C LEU A 269 7.91 5.88 -21.25
N TYR A 270 8.97 6.24 -21.98
CA TYR A 270 8.84 6.78 -23.34
C TYR A 270 8.29 5.72 -24.31
N ASN A 271 8.84 4.52 -24.31
CA ASN A 271 8.41 3.43 -25.18
C ASN A 271 6.98 2.99 -24.84
N ALA A 272 6.66 2.85 -23.55
CA ALA A 272 5.30 2.55 -23.10
C ALA A 272 4.29 3.56 -23.67
N ALA A 273 4.61 4.87 -23.60
CA ALA A 273 3.77 5.92 -24.14
C ALA A 273 3.67 5.92 -25.67
N MET A 274 4.80 5.72 -26.38
CA MET A 274 4.83 5.76 -27.85
C MET A 274 4.18 4.55 -28.51
N ASN A 275 4.25 3.39 -27.86
CA ASN A 275 3.72 2.14 -28.38
C ASN A 275 2.33 1.79 -27.83
N TRP A 276 1.77 2.65 -26.98
CA TRP A 276 0.38 2.50 -26.53
C TRP A 276 -0.58 2.46 -27.71
N ASN A 277 -1.26 1.34 -27.88
CA ASN A 277 -2.32 1.19 -28.87
C ASN A 277 -3.67 1.23 -28.14
N VAL A 278 -4.48 2.23 -28.45
CA VAL A 278 -5.86 2.40 -27.94
C VAL A 278 -6.76 1.26 -28.45
N LYS A 279 -6.44 0.03 -28.05
CA LYS A 279 -7.26 -1.16 -28.26
C LYS A 279 -7.69 -1.76 -26.93
N TYR A 280 -7.96 -0.89 -25.98
CA TYR A 280 -8.57 -1.26 -24.69
C TYR A 280 -9.86 -0.49 -24.49
#